data_658e195533967d06b07167e521bf7b99
#
_entry.id   658e195533967d06b07167e521bf7b99
#
_cell.length_a   1.000
_cell.length_b   1.000
_cell.length_c   1.000
_cell.angle_alpha   90.00
_cell.angle_beta   90.00
_cell.angle_gamma   90.00
#
_symmetry.space_group_name_H-M   'P 1'
#
loop_
_entity.id
_entity.type
_entity.pdbx_description
1 polymer ?
#
loop_
_entity_poly.entity_id
_entity_poly.type
_entity_poly.pdbx_seq_one_letter_code
_entity_poly.pdbx_strand_id
1 'polypeptide(L)'
;MTSLTTSPAADRRRRTGARAVPPWRVVFGAVFVMSWCGNQFSPLLLLYKHEEHYSTLLVNLLLGVYVGGLAPALLLAGALSDRYGRRPVMSVGTLTALAAGAVLALGPLGVAPLFIGRLLSGVTVGIAMAVGNSWLKELSQAPHDLAADAGAGARRASTAFTLGSGLGALVAGALAQWGPRPEVLPFVLQIAVAAPFVWLVRRIPETSPGDLGGPLRRQLRVPAAGHKRFLRVVAVAAPWLFASAALAYGYLPVLLSGSTGSWGLAYATALTGLTLGVAALIQPWAKRIDSPSSARGLVVFLFLTAAGLLVMTGAQYWQSLWLGLAAALVLGCAIGTGLVSGLLEVQRIAGPRDLAGLTGVFYTLAYAGFLTPIVLAAVTSLFGTTTLLLALVVLALLCAASVLLAYRRHLPTGERAATLGMPGQPTGAARR
;
A
#
# COMPACT_ATOMS: atom_id res chain seq x y z
N MET A 1 -5.72 -63.57 24.68
CA MET A 1 -4.62 -63.21 23.78
C MET A 1 -5.23 -62.88 22.43
N THR A 2 -5.49 -61.60 22.19
CA THR A 2 -6.07 -61.14 20.92
C THR A 2 -5.04 -60.16 20.28
N SER A 3 -4.37 -60.64 19.26
CA SER A 3 -3.35 -59.90 18.50
C SER A 3 -4.04 -58.82 17.62
N LEU A 4 -3.81 -57.57 17.91
CA LEU A 4 -4.17 -56.45 17.06
C LEU A 4 -3.19 -56.39 15.89
N THR A 5 -3.60 -56.84 14.70
CA THR A 5 -2.89 -56.67 13.43
C THR A 5 -3.08 -55.23 12.97
N THR A 6 -2.03 -54.41 13.11
CA THR A 6 -1.96 -53.06 12.51
C THR A 6 -1.88 -53.16 10.99
N SER A 7 -2.82 -52.54 10.32
CA SER A 7 -2.90 -52.51 8.84
C SER A 7 -1.68 -51.81 8.20
N PRO A 8 -1.02 -52.45 7.21
CA PRO A 8 0.16 -51.89 6.53
C PRO A 8 -0.10 -50.64 5.68
N ALA A 9 -1.38 -50.23 5.49
CA ALA A 9 -1.77 -49.09 4.71
C ALA A 9 -1.51 -47.73 5.39
N ALA A 10 -1.45 -47.71 6.74
CA ALA A 10 -1.20 -46.49 7.52
C ALA A 10 0.28 -46.06 7.49
N ASP A 11 1.20 -47.00 7.31
CA ASP A 11 2.65 -46.74 7.37
C ASP A 11 3.23 -46.26 5.99
N ARG A 12 2.56 -46.55 4.89
CA ARG A 12 2.96 -46.05 3.54
C ARG A 12 2.73 -44.53 3.34
N ARG A 13 1.77 -43.92 4.06
CA ARG A 13 1.54 -42.47 3.99
C ARG A 13 2.59 -41.64 4.73
N ARG A 14 3.41 -42.24 5.60
CA ARG A 14 4.48 -41.54 6.35
C ARG A 14 5.82 -41.46 5.65
N ARG A 15 6.06 -42.19 4.55
CA ARG A 15 7.39 -42.33 3.92
C ARG A 15 7.62 -41.55 2.62
N THR A 16 6.64 -40.83 2.09
CA THR A 16 6.83 -39.94 0.93
C THR A 16 6.62 -38.48 1.26
N GLY A 17 7.23 -38.03 2.32
CA GLY A 17 7.15 -36.65 2.81
C GLY A 17 8.29 -35.77 2.31
N ALA A 18 8.39 -35.52 1.04
CA ALA A 18 8.87 -34.20 0.62
C ALA A 18 7.86 -33.22 1.25
N ARG A 19 8.28 -32.43 2.27
CA ARG A 19 7.41 -31.44 2.94
C ARG A 19 6.89 -30.50 1.86
N ALA A 20 5.66 -30.72 1.40
CA ALA A 20 5.01 -29.85 0.43
C ALA A 20 5.06 -28.43 0.99
N VAL A 21 5.54 -27.49 0.18
CA VAL A 21 5.63 -26.09 0.59
C VAL A 21 4.24 -25.61 1.00
N PRO A 22 4.06 -25.07 2.22
CA PRO A 22 2.76 -24.60 2.67
C PRO A 22 2.15 -23.61 1.66
N PRO A 23 0.86 -23.75 1.28
CA PRO A 23 0.23 -22.95 0.23
C PRO A 23 0.38 -21.43 0.45
N TRP A 24 0.31 -20.97 1.71
CA TRP A 24 0.47 -19.56 2.04
C TRP A 24 1.83 -18.98 1.63
N ARG A 25 2.91 -19.78 1.57
CA ARG A 25 4.25 -19.29 1.18
C ARG A 25 4.30 -18.90 -0.29
N VAL A 26 3.59 -19.62 -1.14
CA VAL A 26 3.50 -19.29 -2.57
C VAL A 26 2.73 -18.00 -2.77
N VAL A 27 1.59 -17.83 -2.08
CA VAL A 27 0.81 -16.60 -2.17
C VAL A 27 1.56 -15.42 -1.54
N PHE A 28 2.32 -15.65 -0.46
CA PHE A 28 3.23 -14.66 0.10
C PHE A 28 4.23 -14.17 -0.95
N GLY A 29 4.90 -15.11 -1.64
CA GLY A 29 5.84 -14.76 -2.70
C GLY A 29 5.17 -14.04 -3.88
N ALA A 30 3.95 -14.44 -4.26
CA ALA A 30 3.19 -13.75 -5.30
C ALA A 30 2.86 -12.30 -4.91
N VAL A 31 2.36 -12.07 -3.68
CA VAL A 31 2.10 -10.71 -3.16
C VAL A 31 3.39 -9.89 -3.09
N PHE A 32 4.50 -10.51 -2.65
CA PHE A 32 5.81 -9.89 -2.59
C PHE A 32 6.27 -9.38 -3.96
N VAL A 33 6.26 -10.22 -5.01
CA VAL A 33 6.72 -9.81 -6.35
C VAL A 33 5.77 -8.82 -7.03
N MET A 34 4.47 -8.91 -6.76
CA MET A 34 3.49 -7.96 -7.26
C MET A 34 3.67 -6.58 -6.59
N SER A 35 3.98 -6.54 -5.30
CA SER A 35 4.28 -5.31 -4.57
C SER A 35 5.63 -4.70 -4.97
N TRP A 36 6.63 -5.53 -5.26
CA TRP A 36 7.90 -5.11 -5.85
C TRP A 36 7.66 -4.32 -7.15
N CYS A 37 6.84 -4.85 -8.06
CA CYS A 37 6.49 -4.20 -9.32
C CYS A 37 5.95 -2.77 -9.13
N GLY A 38 5.23 -2.51 -8.04
CA GLY A 38 4.65 -1.19 -7.74
C GLY A 38 5.67 -0.09 -7.46
N ASN A 39 6.65 -0.38 -6.61
CA ASN A 39 7.55 0.65 -6.06
C ASN A 39 8.96 0.68 -6.69
N GLN A 40 9.36 -0.31 -7.48
CA GLN A 40 10.65 -0.32 -8.15
C GLN A 40 10.90 0.90 -9.07
N PHE A 41 9.84 1.53 -9.55
CA PHE A 41 9.92 2.68 -10.44
C PHE A 41 10.27 3.99 -9.71
N SER A 42 9.99 4.09 -8.40
CA SER A 42 10.14 5.35 -7.66
C SER A 42 11.56 5.93 -7.69
N PRO A 43 12.65 5.19 -7.42
CA PRO A 43 14.00 5.74 -7.53
C PRO A 43 14.40 6.05 -8.99
N LEU A 44 13.80 5.38 -9.98
CA LEU A 44 14.09 5.59 -11.41
C LEU A 44 13.53 6.90 -11.96
N LEU A 45 12.63 7.59 -11.24
CA LEU A 45 12.10 8.90 -11.64
C LEU A 45 13.21 9.91 -11.89
N LEU A 46 14.24 9.87 -11.06
CA LEU A 46 15.39 10.76 -11.20
C LEU A 46 16.25 10.38 -12.42
N LEU A 47 16.40 9.09 -12.72
CA LEU A 47 17.05 8.59 -13.92
C LEU A 47 16.40 9.16 -15.17
N TYR A 48 15.10 9.00 -15.33
CA TYR A 48 14.35 9.52 -16.48
C TYR A 48 14.38 11.04 -16.59
N LYS A 49 14.50 11.75 -15.47
CA LYS A 49 14.67 13.20 -15.49
C LYS A 49 16.05 13.61 -16.04
N HIS A 50 17.12 12.92 -15.67
CA HIS A 50 18.49 13.29 -16.03
C HIS A 50 18.94 12.71 -17.36
N GLU A 51 18.74 11.42 -17.59
CA GLU A 51 19.22 10.74 -18.80
C GLU A 51 18.32 11.03 -20.01
N GLU A 52 16.99 10.96 -19.82
CA GLU A 52 16.01 11.18 -20.88
C GLU A 52 15.55 12.65 -20.99
N HIS A 53 16.06 13.53 -20.13
CA HIS A 53 15.70 14.96 -20.08
C HIS A 53 14.19 15.23 -19.96
N TYR A 54 13.43 14.32 -19.31
CA TYR A 54 12.00 14.50 -19.13
C TYR A 54 11.71 15.67 -18.18
N SER A 55 10.67 16.43 -18.51
CA SER A 55 10.22 17.53 -17.65
C SER A 55 9.77 17.01 -16.27
N THR A 56 9.88 17.85 -15.25
CA THR A 56 9.42 17.52 -13.89
C THR A 56 7.94 17.14 -13.88
N LEU A 57 7.11 17.77 -14.72
CA LEU A 57 5.70 17.41 -14.85
C LEU A 57 5.53 15.99 -15.41
N LEU A 58 6.25 15.62 -16.46
CA LEU A 58 6.16 14.29 -17.07
C LEU A 58 6.60 13.19 -16.10
N VAL A 59 7.71 13.41 -15.38
CA VAL A 59 8.21 12.47 -14.37
C VAL A 59 7.17 12.24 -13.25
N ASN A 60 6.52 13.31 -12.79
CA ASN A 60 5.46 13.18 -11.79
C ASN A 60 4.16 12.57 -12.36
N LEU A 61 3.85 12.80 -13.64
CA LEU A 61 2.76 12.09 -14.32
C LEU A 61 3.02 10.58 -14.38
N LEU A 62 4.24 10.14 -14.66
CA LEU A 62 4.63 8.73 -14.63
C LEU A 62 4.50 8.14 -13.22
N LEU A 63 4.73 8.91 -12.17
CA LEU A 63 4.46 8.48 -10.79
C LEU A 63 2.95 8.32 -10.55
N GLY A 64 2.15 9.30 -10.96
CA GLY A 64 0.73 9.36 -10.65
C GLY A 64 -0.15 8.45 -11.51
N VAL A 65 0.22 8.17 -12.77
CA VAL A 65 -0.57 7.32 -13.68
C VAL A 65 -0.78 5.90 -13.16
N TYR A 66 0.13 5.44 -12.32
CA TYR A 66 0.03 4.19 -11.57
C TYR A 66 -1.30 4.09 -10.79
N VAL A 67 -1.79 5.19 -10.23
CA VAL A 67 -3.06 5.24 -9.49
C VAL A 67 -4.24 4.95 -10.41
N GLY A 68 -4.15 5.34 -11.69
CA GLY A 68 -5.17 5.05 -12.70
C GLY A 68 -5.40 3.56 -12.95
N GLY A 69 -4.37 2.73 -12.79
CA GLY A 69 -4.49 1.27 -12.80
C GLY A 69 -4.88 0.70 -11.44
N LEU A 70 -4.30 1.23 -10.36
CA LEU A 70 -4.46 0.69 -9.01
C LEU A 70 -5.87 0.87 -8.46
N ALA A 71 -6.44 2.07 -8.54
CA ALA A 71 -7.72 2.37 -7.92
C ALA A 71 -8.88 1.52 -8.49
N PRO A 72 -9.06 1.40 -9.83
CA PRO A 72 -10.05 0.48 -10.38
C PRO A 72 -9.80 -0.98 -10.02
N ALA A 73 -8.53 -1.44 -10.10
CA ALA A 73 -8.18 -2.82 -9.77
C ALA A 73 -8.47 -3.15 -8.30
N LEU A 74 -8.14 -2.23 -7.38
CA LEU A 74 -8.38 -2.41 -5.95
C LEU A 74 -9.88 -2.54 -5.63
N LEU A 75 -10.72 -1.72 -6.27
CA LEU A 75 -12.17 -1.75 -6.06
C LEU A 75 -12.84 -2.97 -6.71
N LEU A 76 -12.38 -3.36 -7.90
CA LEU A 76 -13.02 -4.41 -8.68
C LEU A 76 -12.50 -5.81 -8.34
N ALA A 77 -11.20 -5.97 -8.08
CA ALA A 77 -10.57 -7.27 -7.91
C ALA A 77 -11.14 -8.06 -6.73
N GLY A 78 -11.52 -7.38 -5.63
CA GLY A 78 -12.20 -8.03 -4.51
C GLY A 78 -13.51 -8.68 -4.93
N ALA A 79 -14.40 -7.92 -5.55
CA ALA A 79 -15.69 -8.40 -6.01
C ALA A 79 -15.56 -9.48 -7.11
N LEU A 80 -14.61 -9.32 -8.03
CA LEU A 80 -14.31 -10.33 -9.05
C LEU A 80 -13.78 -11.63 -8.41
N SER A 81 -12.96 -11.50 -7.39
CA SER A 81 -12.39 -12.64 -6.67
C SER A 81 -13.44 -13.40 -5.84
N ASP A 82 -14.41 -12.70 -5.28
CA ASP A 82 -15.53 -13.33 -4.58
C ASP A 82 -16.48 -14.05 -5.54
N ARG A 83 -16.55 -13.60 -6.80
CA ARG A 83 -17.37 -14.19 -7.85
C ARG A 83 -16.69 -15.34 -8.60
N TYR A 84 -15.42 -15.20 -8.94
CA TYR A 84 -14.70 -16.13 -9.81
C TYR A 84 -13.66 -16.96 -9.06
N GLY A 85 -13.41 -16.67 -7.79
CA GLY A 85 -12.39 -17.30 -6.97
C GLY A 85 -11.10 -16.48 -6.84
N ARG A 86 -10.31 -16.79 -5.81
CA ARG A 86 -9.03 -16.13 -5.53
C ARG A 86 -7.97 -16.43 -6.57
N ARG A 87 -7.88 -17.69 -6.98
CA ARG A 87 -6.86 -18.20 -7.90
C ARG A 87 -6.88 -17.55 -9.29
N PRO A 88 -8.02 -17.46 -10.01
CA PRO A 88 -8.06 -16.80 -11.31
C PRO A 88 -7.63 -15.35 -11.27
N VAL A 89 -8.12 -14.58 -10.30
CA VAL A 89 -7.82 -13.15 -10.17
C VAL A 89 -6.34 -12.93 -9.82
N MET A 90 -5.77 -13.74 -8.91
CA MET A 90 -4.33 -13.68 -8.61
C MET A 90 -3.47 -14.13 -9.79
N SER A 91 -3.94 -15.06 -10.61
CA SER A 91 -3.25 -15.44 -11.85
C SER A 91 -3.18 -14.29 -12.85
N VAL A 92 -4.28 -13.53 -12.99
CA VAL A 92 -4.27 -12.28 -13.77
C VAL A 92 -3.27 -11.28 -13.16
N GLY A 93 -3.25 -11.12 -11.84
CA GLY A 93 -2.32 -10.22 -11.16
C GLY A 93 -0.84 -10.56 -11.38
N THR A 94 -0.48 -11.86 -11.36
CA THR A 94 0.91 -12.29 -11.65
C THR A 94 1.26 -12.12 -13.13
N LEU A 95 0.33 -12.34 -14.05
CA LEU A 95 0.53 -12.08 -15.48
C LEU A 95 0.69 -10.59 -15.76
N THR A 96 -0.13 -9.74 -15.14
CA THR A 96 0.02 -8.27 -15.28
C THR A 96 1.34 -7.77 -14.68
N ALA A 97 1.89 -8.43 -13.63
CA ALA A 97 3.21 -8.11 -13.11
C ALA A 97 4.33 -8.36 -14.14
N LEU A 98 4.27 -9.49 -14.86
CA LEU A 98 5.21 -9.78 -15.94
C LEU A 98 5.05 -8.80 -17.11
N ALA A 99 3.81 -8.56 -17.53
CA ALA A 99 3.52 -7.62 -18.61
C ALA A 99 3.99 -6.21 -18.28
N ALA A 100 3.76 -5.75 -17.04
CA ALA A 100 4.23 -4.47 -16.56
C ALA A 100 5.76 -4.36 -16.62
N GLY A 101 6.47 -5.37 -16.12
CA GLY A 101 7.94 -5.43 -16.19
C GLY A 101 8.45 -5.42 -17.62
N ALA A 102 7.85 -6.24 -18.50
CA ALA A 102 8.24 -6.33 -19.93
C ALA A 102 8.02 -5.00 -20.65
N VAL A 103 6.88 -4.34 -20.43
CA VAL A 103 6.57 -3.05 -21.06
C VAL A 103 7.45 -1.94 -20.48
N LEU A 104 7.73 -1.93 -19.17
CA LEU A 104 8.64 -0.95 -18.55
C LEU A 104 10.09 -1.13 -19.04
N ALA A 105 10.53 -2.36 -19.31
CA ALA A 105 11.86 -2.62 -19.88
C ALA A 105 12.01 -2.05 -21.31
N LEU A 106 10.91 -1.72 -21.98
CA LEU A 106 10.90 -1.00 -23.26
C LEU A 106 10.96 0.54 -23.08
N GLY A 107 11.20 1.02 -21.86
CA GLY A 107 11.35 2.45 -21.52
C GLY A 107 12.27 3.22 -22.44
N PRO A 108 13.45 2.68 -22.87
CA PRO A 108 14.33 3.33 -23.84
C PRO A 108 13.68 3.66 -25.21
N LEU A 109 12.53 3.05 -25.53
CA LEU A 109 11.78 3.36 -26.76
C LEU A 109 10.90 4.61 -26.63
N GLY A 110 10.80 5.20 -25.44
CA GLY A 110 10.09 6.44 -25.20
C GLY A 110 9.05 6.36 -24.06
N VAL A 111 8.23 7.40 -23.98
CA VAL A 111 7.30 7.63 -22.86
C VAL A 111 6.11 6.67 -22.83
N ALA A 112 5.60 6.25 -24.01
CA ALA A 112 4.39 5.42 -24.09
C ALA A 112 4.51 4.08 -23.37
N PRO A 113 5.60 3.29 -23.53
CA PRO A 113 5.83 2.08 -22.72
C PRO A 113 5.83 2.35 -21.21
N LEU A 114 6.43 3.47 -20.78
CA LEU A 114 6.46 3.82 -19.35
C LEU A 114 5.06 4.08 -18.80
N PHE A 115 4.21 4.80 -19.53
CA PHE A 115 2.80 5.02 -19.15
C PHE A 115 2.01 3.71 -19.05
N ILE A 116 2.08 2.88 -20.07
CA ILE A 116 1.37 1.60 -20.11
C ILE A 116 1.87 0.68 -19.00
N GLY A 117 3.18 0.57 -18.84
CA GLY A 117 3.79 -0.24 -17.79
C GLY A 117 3.42 0.23 -16.39
N ARG A 118 3.31 1.54 -16.16
CA ARG A 118 2.87 2.11 -14.88
C ARG A 118 1.40 1.80 -14.59
N LEU A 119 0.51 1.90 -15.59
CA LEU A 119 -0.89 1.47 -15.46
C LEU A 119 -0.99 -0.02 -15.08
N LEU A 120 -0.26 -0.88 -15.78
CA LEU A 120 -0.21 -2.32 -15.49
C LEU A 120 0.37 -2.62 -14.10
N SER A 121 1.41 -1.88 -13.68
CA SER A 121 1.95 -1.98 -12.31
C SER A 121 0.89 -1.63 -11.27
N GLY A 122 0.07 -0.59 -11.54
CA GLY A 122 -1.07 -0.23 -10.69
C GLY A 122 -2.10 -1.36 -10.57
N VAL A 123 -2.52 -1.92 -11.70
CA VAL A 123 -3.43 -3.07 -11.72
C VAL A 123 -2.88 -4.24 -10.90
N THR A 124 -1.60 -4.56 -11.09
CA THR A 124 -0.89 -5.61 -10.36
C THR A 124 -1.00 -5.42 -8.84
N VAL A 125 -0.65 -4.22 -8.36
CA VAL A 125 -0.66 -3.91 -6.92
C VAL A 125 -2.09 -3.86 -6.38
N GLY A 126 -3.05 -3.33 -7.13
CA GLY A 126 -4.45 -3.32 -6.74
C GLY A 126 -5.00 -4.74 -6.50
N ILE A 127 -4.67 -5.69 -7.39
CA ILE A 127 -5.01 -7.11 -7.22
C ILE A 127 -4.29 -7.72 -6.00
N ALA A 128 -2.99 -7.45 -5.81
CA ALA A 128 -2.25 -7.94 -4.65
C ALA A 128 -2.86 -7.50 -3.33
N MET A 129 -3.27 -6.23 -3.24
CA MET A 129 -3.87 -5.66 -2.02
C MET A 129 -5.28 -6.19 -1.76
N ALA A 130 -6.12 -6.29 -2.79
CA ALA A 130 -7.50 -6.72 -2.62
C ALA A 130 -7.61 -8.24 -2.41
N VAL A 131 -6.95 -9.02 -3.26
CA VAL A 131 -7.11 -10.48 -3.32
C VAL A 131 -5.99 -11.21 -2.58
N GLY A 132 -4.74 -10.78 -2.77
CA GLY A 132 -3.58 -11.40 -2.14
C GLY A 132 -3.66 -11.38 -0.61
N ASN A 133 -4.07 -10.26 -0.01
CA ASN A 133 -4.25 -10.14 1.44
C ASN A 133 -5.36 -11.05 1.97
N SER A 134 -6.49 -11.14 1.25
CA SER A 134 -7.60 -12.03 1.63
C SER A 134 -7.18 -13.50 1.54
N TRP A 135 -6.54 -13.88 0.44
CA TRP A 135 -6.10 -15.26 0.22
C TRP A 135 -5.02 -15.70 1.22
N LEU A 136 -4.06 -14.82 1.54
CA LEU A 136 -3.07 -15.08 2.59
C LEU A 136 -3.73 -15.29 3.96
N LYS A 137 -4.76 -14.49 4.29
CA LYS A 137 -5.52 -14.67 5.54
C LYS A 137 -6.23 -16.02 5.56
N GLU A 138 -6.89 -16.41 4.48
CA GLU A 138 -7.62 -17.66 4.35
C GLU A 138 -6.68 -18.88 4.42
N LEU A 139 -5.53 -18.83 3.75
CA LEU A 139 -4.51 -19.90 3.76
C LEU A 139 -3.69 -19.94 5.06
N SER A 140 -3.82 -18.95 5.93
CA SER A 140 -3.18 -18.89 7.25
C SER A 140 -4.11 -19.32 8.37
N GLN A 141 -5.10 -20.14 8.07
CA GLN A 141 -6.07 -20.70 9.02
C GLN A 141 -6.30 -22.17 8.71
N ALA A 142 -6.96 -22.87 9.64
CA ALA A 142 -7.45 -24.23 9.38
C ALA A 142 -8.37 -24.25 8.15
N PRO A 143 -8.33 -25.28 7.31
CA PRO A 143 -7.50 -26.49 7.40
C PRO A 143 -6.08 -26.36 6.80
N HIS A 144 -5.69 -25.20 6.22
CA HIS A 144 -4.47 -25.04 5.44
C HIS A 144 -3.21 -24.84 6.31
N ASP A 145 -3.35 -24.22 7.49
CA ASP A 145 -2.27 -24.00 8.45
C ASP A 145 -2.80 -24.09 9.89
N LEU A 146 -2.69 -25.28 10.48
CA LEU A 146 -3.16 -25.58 11.83
C LEU A 146 -2.27 -24.97 12.94
N ALA A 147 -1.04 -24.59 12.61
CA ALA A 147 -0.09 -24.00 13.56
C ALA A 147 -0.16 -22.47 13.62
N ALA A 148 -0.93 -21.84 12.73
CA ALA A 148 -1.03 -20.40 12.65
C ALA A 148 -1.95 -19.83 13.73
N ASP A 149 -1.51 -18.76 14.39
CA ASP A 149 -2.37 -17.97 15.28
C ASP A 149 -3.32 -17.05 14.48
N ALA A 150 -4.33 -16.49 15.15
CA ALA A 150 -5.36 -15.65 14.54
C ALA A 150 -4.81 -14.40 13.80
N GLY A 151 -3.61 -13.95 14.15
CA GLY A 151 -2.93 -12.78 13.52
C GLY A 151 -1.99 -13.14 12.37
N ALA A 152 -1.71 -14.43 12.15
CA ALA A 152 -0.68 -14.87 11.20
C ALA A 152 -0.94 -14.38 9.77
N GLY A 153 -2.18 -14.47 9.29
CA GLY A 153 -2.54 -14.05 7.95
C GLY A 153 -2.31 -12.56 7.71
N ALA A 154 -2.74 -11.72 8.65
CA ALA A 154 -2.53 -10.27 8.56
C ALA A 154 -1.05 -9.89 8.59
N ARG A 155 -0.25 -10.53 9.46
CA ARG A 155 1.20 -10.30 9.53
C ARG A 155 1.89 -10.73 8.23
N ARG A 156 1.57 -11.91 7.71
CA ARG A 156 2.13 -12.42 6.44
C ARG A 156 1.81 -11.50 5.27
N ALA A 157 0.57 -11.03 5.16
CA ALA A 157 0.13 -10.12 4.11
C ALA A 157 0.88 -8.77 4.18
N SER A 158 0.92 -8.16 5.36
CA SER A 158 1.64 -6.91 5.59
C SER A 158 3.15 -7.07 5.30
N THR A 159 3.77 -8.16 5.77
CA THR A 159 5.19 -8.43 5.55
C THR A 159 5.50 -8.64 4.07
N ALA A 160 4.70 -9.45 3.36
CA ALA A 160 4.90 -9.67 1.92
C ALA A 160 4.83 -8.36 1.14
N PHE A 161 3.81 -7.55 1.43
CA PHE A 161 3.60 -6.26 0.77
C PHE A 161 4.74 -5.27 1.07
N THR A 162 5.10 -5.11 2.34
CA THR A 162 6.13 -4.15 2.77
C THR A 162 7.51 -4.54 2.27
N LEU A 163 7.88 -5.82 2.41
CA LEU A 163 9.17 -6.31 1.91
C LEU A 163 9.26 -6.22 0.39
N GLY A 164 8.18 -6.59 -0.33
CA GLY A 164 8.14 -6.48 -1.79
C GLY A 164 8.32 -5.04 -2.24
N SER A 165 7.54 -4.12 -1.68
CA SER A 165 7.62 -2.69 -2.00
C SER A 165 8.99 -2.09 -1.66
N GLY A 166 9.52 -2.38 -0.47
CA GLY A 166 10.79 -1.82 0.00
C GLY A 166 11.98 -2.39 -0.77
N LEU A 167 12.11 -3.72 -0.85
CA LEU A 167 13.20 -4.37 -1.58
C LEU A 167 13.14 -4.07 -3.07
N GLY A 168 11.92 -3.99 -3.65
CA GLY A 168 11.75 -3.61 -5.04
C GLY A 168 12.36 -2.25 -5.36
N ALA A 169 12.09 -1.25 -4.53
CA ALA A 169 12.66 0.08 -4.69
C ALA A 169 14.18 0.10 -4.44
N LEU A 170 14.66 -0.56 -3.36
CA LEU A 170 16.08 -0.60 -3.01
C LEU A 170 16.92 -1.27 -4.09
N VAL A 171 16.47 -2.44 -4.57
CA VAL A 171 17.19 -3.20 -5.61
C VAL A 171 17.15 -2.44 -6.94
N ALA A 172 16.00 -1.90 -7.32
CA ALA A 172 15.89 -1.12 -8.56
C ALA A 172 16.79 0.11 -8.53
N GLY A 173 16.82 0.83 -7.42
CA GLY A 173 17.68 2.00 -7.26
C GLY A 173 19.17 1.66 -7.25
N ALA A 174 19.56 0.56 -6.60
CA ALA A 174 20.93 0.08 -6.62
C ALA A 174 21.37 -0.34 -8.04
N LEU A 175 20.53 -1.07 -8.76
CA LEU A 175 20.81 -1.45 -10.14
C LEU A 175 20.87 -0.25 -11.07
N ALA A 176 20.02 0.76 -10.83
CA ALA A 176 20.04 2.00 -11.59
C ALA A 176 21.30 2.85 -11.33
N GLN A 177 21.82 2.83 -10.10
CA GLN A 177 23.02 3.61 -9.73
C GLN A 177 24.31 2.95 -10.22
N TRP A 178 24.42 1.62 -10.11
CA TRP A 178 25.69 0.90 -10.31
C TRP A 178 25.62 -0.22 -11.37
N GLY A 179 24.44 -0.59 -11.82
CA GLY A 179 24.27 -1.68 -12.79
C GLY A 179 24.40 -1.22 -14.24
N PRO A 180 24.64 -2.17 -15.17
CA PRO A 180 24.57 -1.88 -16.59
C PRO A 180 23.11 -1.71 -17.03
N ARG A 181 22.88 -0.86 -18.05
CA ARG A 181 21.52 -0.58 -18.59
C ARG A 181 20.49 -0.28 -17.50
N PRO A 182 20.67 0.81 -16.74
CA PRO A 182 19.89 1.13 -15.56
C PRO A 182 18.37 1.22 -15.82
N GLU A 183 17.96 1.52 -17.04
CA GLU A 183 16.56 1.61 -17.47
C GLU A 183 15.89 0.25 -17.73
N VAL A 184 16.68 -0.82 -17.90
CA VAL A 184 16.17 -2.13 -18.32
C VAL A 184 16.37 -3.18 -17.23
N LEU A 185 17.57 -3.23 -16.65
CA LEU A 185 17.98 -4.30 -15.75
C LEU A 185 17.06 -4.47 -14.51
N PRO A 186 16.58 -3.41 -13.85
CA PRO A 186 15.64 -3.54 -12.73
C PRO A 186 14.36 -4.30 -13.11
N PHE A 187 13.83 -4.05 -14.29
CA PHE A 187 12.61 -4.67 -14.77
C PHE A 187 12.84 -6.12 -15.23
N VAL A 188 13.96 -6.42 -15.86
CA VAL A 188 14.34 -7.80 -16.23
C VAL A 188 14.50 -8.66 -14.97
N LEU A 189 15.15 -8.14 -13.93
CA LEU A 189 15.25 -8.86 -12.66
C LEU A 189 13.87 -9.11 -12.03
N GLN A 190 13.00 -8.12 -12.03
CA GLN A 190 11.62 -8.25 -11.52
C GLN A 190 10.87 -9.34 -12.30
N ILE A 191 10.97 -9.38 -13.63
CA ILE A 191 10.36 -10.41 -14.47
C ILE A 191 10.89 -11.78 -14.07
N ALA A 192 12.21 -11.94 -13.93
CA ALA A 192 12.85 -13.21 -13.57
C ALA A 192 12.35 -13.74 -12.21
N VAL A 193 12.22 -12.85 -11.22
CA VAL A 193 11.74 -13.22 -9.88
C VAL A 193 10.22 -13.48 -9.88
N ALA A 194 9.44 -12.76 -10.70
CA ALA A 194 7.99 -12.91 -10.76
C ALA A 194 7.51 -14.10 -11.61
N ALA A 195 8.27 -14.50 -12.65
CA ALA A 195 7.88 -15.53 -13.61
C ALA A 195 7.44 -16.88 -12.98
N PRO A 196 8.13 -17.43 -11.98
CA PRO A 196 7.72 -18.69 -11.35
C PRO A 196 6.32 -18.63 -10.75
N PHE A 197 5.91 -17.46 -10.24
CA PHE A 197 4.63 -17.30 -9.52
C PHE A 197 3.42 -17.35 -10.46
N VAL A 198 3.57 -17.09 -11.75
CA VAL A 198 2.50 -17.28 -12.74
C VAL A 198 2.00 -18.72 -12.76
N TRP A 199 2.92 -19.67 -12.59
CA TRP A 199 2.59 -21.09 -12.59
C TRP A 199 2.30 -21.62 -11.18
N LEU A 200 3.07 -21.20 -10.19
CA LEU A 200 2.91 -21.65 -8.79
C LEU A 200 1.54 -21.30 -8.22
N VAL A 201 1.02 -20.08 -8.48
CA VAL A 201 -0.29 -19.60 -8.02
C VAL A 201 -1.42 -20.52 -8.51
N ARG A 202 -1.33 -21.05 -9.74
CA ARG A 202 -2.35 -21.94 -10.31
C ARG A 202 -2.48 -23.28 -9.58
N ARG A 203 -1.46 -23.67 -8.79
CA ARG A 203 -1.43 -24.93 -8.04
C ARG A 203 -1.95 -24.79 -6.60
N ILE A 204 -2.21 -23.56 -6.14
CA ILE A 204 -2.66 -23.30 -4.80
C ILE A 204 -4.16 -23.60 -4.66
N PRO A 205 -4.60 -24.19 -3.54
CA PRO A 205 -6.02 -24.45 -3.30
C PRO A 205 -6.87 -23.18 -3.42
N GLU A 206 -8.01 -23.30 -4.09
CA GLU A 206 -9.03 -22.25 -4.09
C GLU A 206 -9.71 -22.22 -2.72
N THR A 207 -9.83 -21.03 -2.15
CA THR A 207 -10.43 -20.85 -0.81
C THR A 207 -11.78 -20.13 -0.87
N SER A 208 -12.10 -19.49 -1.99
CA SER A 208 -13.41 -18.87 -2.22
C SER A 208 -14.29 -19.80 -3.05
N PRO A 209 -15.54 -20.07 -2.63
CA PRO A 209 -16.45 -20.92 -3.39
C PRO A 209 -16.84 -20.35 -4.75
N GLY A 210 -16.57 -19.07 -5.02
CA GLY A 210 -16.82 -18.46 -6.33
C GLY A 210 -18.31 -18.28 -6.67
N ASP A 211 -19.21 -18.29 -5.68
CA ASP A 211 -20.65 -18.40 -5.89
C ASP A 211 -21.46 -17.21 -5.32
N LEU A 212 -20.87 -16.04 -5.25
CA LEU A 212 -21.66 -14.84 -4.93
C LEU A 212 -22.45 -14.40 -6.16
N GLY A 213 -23.59 -15.05 -6.41
CA GLY A 213 -24.56 -14.66 -7.42
C GLY A 213 -25.08 -13.23 -7.18
N GLY A 214 -25.46 -12.56 -8.26
CA GLY A 214 -26.04 -11.21 -8.21
C GLY A 214 -25.26 -10.18 -9.04
N PRO A 215 -25.85 -9.00 -9.28
CA PRO A 215 -25.20 -7.99 -10.09
C PRO A 215 -23.99 -7.41 -9.38
N LEU A 216 -22.86 -7.27 -10.09
CA LEU A 216 -21.59 -6.69 -9.60
C LEU A 216 -21.82 -5.31 -8.94
N ARG A 217 -22.74 -4.52 -9.45
CA ARG A 217 -23.16 -3.23 -8.88
C ARG A 217 -23.58 -3.32 -7.39
N ARG A 218 -24.18 -4.43 -6.96
CA ARG A 218 -24.60 -4.62 -5.57
C ARG A 218 -23.43 -4.88 -4.66
N GLN A 219 -22.42 -5.59 -5.16
CA GLN A 219 -21.18 -5.91 -4.42
C GLN A 219 -20.26 -4.68 -4.31
N LEU A 220 -20.32 -3.76 -5.28
CA LEU A 220 -19.55 -2.50 -5.25
C LEU A 220 -20.19 -1.40 -4.39
N ARG A 221 -21.42 -1.59 -3.90
CA ARG A 221 -22.04 -0.64 -2.98
C ARG A 221 -21.42 -0.79 -1.60
N VAL A 222 -20.88 0.30 -1.06
CA VAL A 222 -20.29 0.39 0.29
C VAL A 222 -21.07 1.41 1.11
N PRO A 223 -22.23 1.05 1.69
CA PRO A 223 -23.06 1.99 2.46
C PRO A 223 -22.31 2.66 3.59
N ALA A 224 -21.35 1.95 4.22
CA ALA A 224 -20.50 2.48 5.28
C ALA A 224 -19.63 3.67 4.85
N ALA A 225 -19.35 3.86 3.56
CA ALA A 225 -18.63 5.03 3.04
C ALA A 225 -19.40 6.35 3.23
N GLY A 226 -20.74 6.30 3.34
CA GLY A 226 -21.58 7.44 3.68
C GLY A 226 -21.65 7.80 5.17
N HIS A 227 -21.00 7.01 6.04
CA HIS A 227 -21.03 7.27 7.48
C HIS A 227 -20.34 8.59 7.82
N LYS A 228 -20.97 9.44 8.65
CA LYS A 228 -20.48 10.79 8.98
C LYS A 228 -19.04 10.79 9.53
N ARG A 229 -18.66 9.78 10.33
CA ARG A 229 -17.30 9.66 10.84
C ARG A 229 -16.31 9.31 9.72
N PHE A 230 -16.69 8.45 8.77
CA PHE A 230 -15.84 8.17 7.62
C PHE A 230 -15.55 9.44 6.83
N LEU A 231 -16.58 10.20 6.47
CA LEU A 231 -16.44 11.41 5.65
C LEU A 231 -15.68 12.54 6.36
N ARG A 232 -15.89 12.74 7.68
CA ARG A 232 -15.31 13.86 8.41
C ARG A 232 -13.95 13.59 9.06
N VAL A 233 -13.58 12.33 9.20
CA VAL A 233 -12.33 11.93 9.87
C VAL A 233 -11.44 11.15 8.90
N VAL A 234 -11.92 10.04 8.38
CA VAL A 234 -11.10 9.14 7.56
C VAL A 234 -10.84 9.73 6.17
N ALA A 235 -11.88 10.20 5.48
CA ALA A 235 -11.76 10.72 4.11
C ALA A 235 -10.95 12.01 4.03
N VAL A 236 -10.97 12.84 5.09
CA VAL A 236 -10.14 14.04 5.20
C VAL A 236 -8.65 13.70 5.37
N ALA A 237 -8.36 12.66 6.14
CA ALA A 237 -6.98 12.25 6.43
C ALA A 237 -6.38 11.33 5.36
N ALA A 238 -7.19 10.48 4.72
CA ALA A 238 -6.71 9.42 3.83
C ALA A 238 -5.78 9.90 2.69
N PRO A 239 -6.05 10.98 1.94
CA PRO A 239 -5.17 11.41 0.85
C PRO A 239 -3.75 11.76 1.32
N TRP A 240 -3.60 12.26 2.55
CA TRP A 240 -2.29 12.60 3.11
C TRP A 240 -1.37 11.39 3.30
N LEU A 241 -1.92 10.17 3.39
CA LEU A 241 -1.14 8.96 3.58
C LEU A 241 -0.12 8.77 2.45
N PHE A 242 -0.61 8.72 1.22
CA PHE A 242 0.27 8.54 0.06
C PHE A 242 0.72 9.85 -0.58
N ALA A 243 0.13 11.00 -0.23
CA ALA A 243 0.75 12.30 -0.51
C ALA A 243 2.09 12.41 0.22
N SER A 244 2.15 12.06 1.52
CA SER A 244 3.41 12.01 2.28
C SER A 244 4.44 11.09 1.64
N ALA A 245 4.02 9.93 1.14
CA ALA A 245 4.88 8.97 0.45
C ALA A 245 5.42 9.54 -0.87
N ALA A 246 4.53 10.03 -1.75
CA ALA A 246 4.89 10.59 -3.05
C ALA A 246 5.81 11.82 -2.91
N LEU A 247 5.61 12.62 -1.88
CA LEU A 247 6.45 13.78 -1.58
C LEU A 247 7.81 13.36 -1.04
N ALA A 248 7.87 12.39 -0.10
CA ALA A 248 9.11 11.97 0.55
C ALA A 248 10.09 11.29 -0.41
N TYR A 249 9.62 10.37 -1.24
CA TYR A 249 10.51 9.59 -2.11
C TYR A 249 10.28 9.76 -3.62
N GLY A 250 9.20 10.44 -4.03
CA GLY A 250 8.96 10.77 -5.44
C GLY A 250 9.40 12.19 -5.77
N TYR A 251 8.97 13.18 -5.01
CA TYR A 251 9.17 14.60 -5.32
C TYR A 251 10.43 15.19 -4.69
N LEU A 252 10.73 14.89 -3.43
CA LEU A 252 11.89 15.43 -2.72
C LEU A 252 13.24 15.10 -3.39
N PRO A 253 13.52 13.88 -3.90
CA PRO A 253 14.74 13.61 -4.63
C PRO A 253 14.90 14.51 -5.86
N VAL A 254 13.78 14.79 -6.55
CA VAL A 254 13.78 15.68 -7.74
C VAL A 254 14.10 17.12 -7.36
N LEU A 255 13.61 17.61 -6.21
CA LEU A 255 13.88 18.96 -5.70
C LEU A 255 15.35 19.14 -5.28
N LEU A 256 15.98 18.10 -4.77
CA LEU A 256 17.36 18.14 -4.29
C LEU A 256 18.37 17.61 -5.32
N SER A 257 17.94 17.33 -6.55
CA SER A 257 18.78 16.72 -7.58
C SER A 257 20.03 17.57 -7.92
N GLY A 258 19.94 18.89 -7.82
CA GLY A 258 21.07 19.80 -8.02
C GLY A 258 22.19 19.67 -6.97
N SER A 259 21.88 19.13 -5.77
CA SER A 259 22.82 19.03 -4.65
C SER A 259 23.40 17.62 -4.48
N THR A 260 22.90 16.62 -5.23
CA THR A 260 23.31 15.22 -5.06
C THR A 260 24.47 14.79 -5.96
N GLY A 261 24.78 15.56 -7.01
CA GLY A 261 25.79 15.18 -8.01
C GLY A 261 25.56 13.78 -8.60
N SER A 262 26.62 12.99 -8.70
CA SER A 262 26.56 11.61 -9.22
C SER A 262 25.83 10.60 -8.29
N TRP A 263 25.49 10.98 -7.05
CA TRP A 263 24.84 10.13 -6.05
C TRP A 263 23.31 10.28 -6.04
N GLY A 264 22.73 10.95 -7.02
CA GLY A 264 21.30 11.26 -7.06
C GLY A 264 20.39 10.04 -6.89
N LEU A 265 20.66 8.97 -7.65
CA LEU A 265 19.87 7.73 -7.58
C LEU A 265 20.07 7.00 -6.25
N ALA A 266 21.29 6.95 -5.72
CA ALA A 266 21.55 6.38 -4.41
C ALA A 266 20.82 7.15 -3.30
N TYR A 267 20.79 8.49 -3.39
CA TYR A 267 20.06 9.34 -2.45
C TYR A 267 18.54 9.13 -2.55
N ALA A 268 17.98 9.08 -3.76
CA ALA A 268 16.55 8.76 -3.98
C ALA A 268 16.19 7.39 -3.41
N THR A 269 17.08 6.41 -3.59
CA THR A 269 16.92 5.06 -3.04
C THR A 269 16.97 5.06 -1.52
N ALA A 270 17.89 5.82 -0.92
CA ALA A 270 18.00 5.98 0.53
C ALA A 270 16.74 6.65 1.11
N LEU A 271 16.23 7.71 0.49
CA LEU A 271 14.98 8.35 0.90
C LEU A 271 13.80 7.37 0.84
N THR A 272 13.70 6.56 -0.22
CA THR A 272 12.65 5.55 -0.35
C THR A 272 12.75 4.48 0.73
N GLY A 273 13.95 3.92 0.92
CA GLY A 273 14.22 2.89 1.93
C GLY A 273 13.98 3.39 3.35
N LEU A 274 14.44 4.61 3.66
CA LEU A 274 14.23 5.24 4.97
C LEU A 274 12.75 5.49 5.23
N THR A 275 12.03 6.08 4.28
CA THR A 275 10.59 6.39 4.43
C THR A 275 9.77 5.12 4.65
N LEU A 276 9.94 4.11 3.80
CA LEU A 276 9.19 2.85 3.90
C LEU A 276 9.61 2.01 5.10
N GLY A 277 10.90 1.98 5.41
CA GLY A 277 11.43 1.29 6.58
C GLY A 277 10.90 1.87 7.88
N VAL A 278 10.96 3.19 8.05
CA VAL A 278 10.42 3.89 9.22
C VAL A 278 8.89 3.72 9.30
N ALA A 279 8.18 3.81 8.16
CA ALA A 279 6.74 3.57 8.13
C ALA A 279 6.35 2.16 8.61
N ALA A 280 7.16 1.15 8.32
CA ALA A 280 6.94 -0.19 8.83
C ALA A 280 7.28 -0.32 10.33
N LEU A 281 8.40 0.27 10.76
CA LEU A 281 8.90 0.15 12.13
C LEU A 281 8.02 0.87 13.16
N ILE A 282 7.39 1.99 12.79
CA ILE A 282 6.57 2.78 13.72
C ILE A 282 5.18 2.17 14.01
N GLN A 283 4.69 1.21 13.20
CA GLN A 283 3.34 0.67 13.31
C GLN A 283 2.98 0.10 14.71
N PRO A 284 3.88 -0.60 15.43
CA PRO A 284 3.57 -1.07 16.79
C PRO A 284 3.29 0.08 17.77
N TRP A 285 4.03 1.19 17.66
CA TRP A 285 3.80 2.39 18.48
C TRP A 285 2.55 3.14 18.04
N ALA A 286 2.26 3.20 16.75
CA ALA A 286 1.04 3.77 16.21
C ALA A 286 -0.22 3.12 16.81
N LYS A 287 -0.21 1.79 16.99
CA LYS A 287 -1.28 1.07 17.69
C LYS A 287 -1.46 1.49 19.14
N ARG A 288 -0.38 1.86 19.85
CA ARG A 288 -0.46 2.32 21.25
C ARG A 288 -0.96 3.77 21.34
N ILE A 289 -0.69 4.59 20.32
CA ILE A 289 -1.18 5.96 20.23
C ILE A 289 -2.68 5.99 19.91
N ASP A 290 -3.16 5.02 19.15
CA ASP A 290 -4.56 4.95 18.73
C ASP A 290 -5.51 4.76 19.92
N SER A 291 -6.73 5.28 19.81
CA SER A 291 -7.76 5.21 20.85
C SER A 291 -9.12 4.85 20.26
N PRO A 292 -9.81 3.83 20.79
CA PRO A 292 -11.15 3.48 20.34
C PRO A 292 -12.18 4.61 20.47
N SER A 293 -11.99 5.50 21.44
CA SER A 293 -12.93 6.58 21.78
C SER A 293 -12.64 7.92 21.09
N SER A 294 -11.61 7.99 20.24
CA SER A 294 -11.21 9.24 19.61
C SER A 294 -10.41 9.04 18.32
N ALA A 295 -10.31 10.09 17.50
CA ALA A 295 -9.49 10.12 16.28
C ALA A 295 -8.01 10.45 16.55
N ARG A 296 -7.49 10.15 17.76
CA ARG A 296 -6.15 10.55 18.20
C ARG A 296 -5.05 10.17 17.22
N GLY A 297 -5.04 8.93 16.72
CA GLY A 297 -4.02 8.45 15.81
C GLY A 297 -4.01 9.23 14.49
N LEU A 298 -5.17 9.56 13.91
CA LEU A 298 -5.26 10.36 12.69
C LEU A 298 -4.87 11.82 12.89
N VAL A 299 -5.13 12.39 14.07
CA VAL A 299 -4.67 13.73 14.43
C VAL A 299 -3.14 13.77 14.51
N VAL A 300 -2.52 12.80 15.21
CA VAL A 300 -1.05 12.68 15.30
C VAL A 300 -0.44 12.51 13.91
N PHE A 301 -1.04 11.67 13.08
CA PHE A 301 -0.63 11.49 11.69
C PHE A 301 -0.58 12.80 10.90
N LEU A 302 -1.64 13.62 10.96
CA LEU A 302 -1.72 14.89 10.22
C LEU A 302 -0.71 15.92 10.74
N PHE A 303 -0.46 15.96 12.05
CA PHE A 303 0.60 16.81 12.62
C PHE A 303 2.00 16.35 12.20
N LEU A 304 2.27 15.04 12.19
CA LEU A 304 3.53 14.50 11.67
C LEU A 304 3.69 14.81 10.19
N THR A 305 2.60 14.73 9.41
CA THR A 305 2.61 15.13 7.99
C THR A 305 2.98 16.61 7.84
N ALA A 306 2.33 17.50 8.59
CA ALA A 306 2.63 18.94 8.55
C ALA A 306 4.09 19.23 8.97
N ALA A 307 4.57 18.58 10.04
CA ALA A 307 5.95 18.71 10.50
C ALA A 307 6.95 18.20 9.42
N GLY A 308 6.69 17.03 8.83
CA GLY A 308 7.53 16.48 7.77
C GLY A 308 7.57 17.37 6.52
N LEU A 309 6.44 17.95 6.13
CA LEU A 309 6.37 18.92 5.03
C LEU A 309 7.12 20.21 5.34
N LEU A 310 7.09 20.69 6.60
CA LEU A 310 7.86 21.86 7.02
C LEU A 310 9.37 21.58 6.95
N VAL A 311 9.82 20.41 7.42
CA VAL A 311 11.22 19.98 7.29
C VAL A 311 11.63 19.83 5.83
N MET A 312 10.73 19.27 4.99
CA MET A 312 10.93 19.16 3.54
C MET A 312 11.06 20.55 2.88
N THR A 313 10.26 21.52 3.32
CA THR A 313 10.36 22.92 2.84
C THR A 313 11.73 23.49 3.18
N GLY A 314 12.23 23.29 4.39
CA GLY A 314 13.58 23.66 4.79
C GLY A 314 14.65 22.96 3.96
N ALA A 315 14.49 21.64 3.72
CA ALA A 315 15.40 20.87 2.87
C ALA A 315 15.53 21.49 1.46
N GLN A 316 14.40 21.84 0.86
CA GLN A 316 14.35 22.47 -0.46
C GLN A 316 14.93 23.90 -0.44
N TYR A 317 14.61 24.70 0.57
CA TYR A 317 15.08 26.07 0.67
C TYR A 317 16.60 26.17 0.83
N TRP A 318 17.19 25.38 1.72
CA TRP A 318 18.63 25.33 1.98
C TRP A 318 19.37 24.31 1.14
N GLN A 319 18.71 23.60 0.24
CA GLN A 319 19.28 22.52 -0.58
C GLN A 319 20.05 21.49 0.26
N SER A 320 19.53 21.17 1.46
CA SER A 320 20.19 20.33 2.44
C SER A 320 19.76 18.86 2.33
N LEU A 321 20.72 17.99 2.00
CA LEU A 321 20.48 16.53 1.94
C LEU A 321 20.15 15.94 3.32
N TRP A 322 20.73 16.47 4.39
CA TRP A 322 20.44 16.03 5.77
C TRP A 322 19.01 16.34 6.20
N LEU A 323 18.53 17.54 5.88
CA LEU A 323 17.12 17.88 6.12
C LEU A 323 16.20 17.04 5.24
N GLY A 324 16.63 16.64 4.05
CA GLY A 324 15.90 15.70 3.20
C GLY A 324 15.72 14.33 3.86
N LEU A 325 16.78 13.77 4.46
CA LEU A 325 16.72 12.53 5.24
C LEU A 325 15.81 12.70 6.48
N ALA A 326 15.91 13.82 7.18
CA ALA A 326 15.03 14.11 8.31
C ALA A 326 13.57 14.22 7.89
N ALA A 327 13.26 14.86 6.75
CA ALA A 327 11.91 14.90 6.19
C ALA A 327 11.38 13.49 5.86
N ALA A 328 12.20 12.65 5.22
CA ALA A 328 11.85 11.27 4.91
C ALA A 328 11.53 10.43 6.17
N LEU A 329 12.30 10.64 7.25
CA LEU A 329 12.06 10.00 8.54
C LEU A 329 10.72 10.43 9.14
N VAL A 330 10.46 11.74 9.23
CA VAL A 330 9.22 12.27 9.83
C VAL A 330 8.00 11.87 8.99
N LEU A 331 8.09 11.97 7.65
CA LEU A 331 7.01 11.54 6.76
C LEU A 331 6.81 10.03 6.81
N GLY A 332 7.88 9.23 6.99
CA GLY A 332 7.79 7.80 7.26
C GLY A 332 7.00 7.48 8.53
N CYS A 333 7.28 8.21 9.63
CA CYS A 333 6.49 8.11 10.87
C CYS A 333 5.01 8.48 10.63
N ALA A 334 4.76 9.53 9.84
CA ALA A 334 3.41 9.93 9.48
C ALA A 334 2.69 8.80 8.72
N ILE A 335 3.30 8.24 7.66
CA ILE A 335 2.72 7.17 6.85
C ILE A 335 2.37 5.94 7.71
N GLY A 336 3.29 5.47 8.54
CA GLY A 336 3.05 4.30 9.39
C GLY A 336 1.93 4.53 10.40
N THR A 337 1.89 5.72 11.02
CA THR A 337 0.83 6.10 11.96
C THR A 337 -0.51 6.25 11.26
N GLY A 338 -0.55 6.94 10.12
CA GLY A 338 -1.76 7.16 9.33
C GLY A 338 -2.37 5.87 8.79
N LEU A 339 -1.53 4.93 8.32
CA LEU A 339 -1.97 3.64 7.81
C LEU A 339 -2.67 2.82 8.91
N VAL A 340 -2.03 2.69 10.08
CA VAL A 340 -2.58 1.93 11.20
C VAL A 340 -3.87 2.58 11.70
N SER A 341 -3.84 3.88 11.98
CA SER A 341 -5.00 4.60 12.54
C SER A 341 -6.16 4.67 11.55
N GLY A 342 -5.87 4.86 10.26
CA GLY A 342 -6.90 4.88 9.21
C GLY A 342 -7.60 3.52 9.08
N LEU A 343 -6.85 2.42 9.07
CA LEU A 343 -7.42 1.08 8.99
C LEU A 343 -8.22 0.71 10.27
N LEU A 344 -7.76 1.12 11.44
CA LEU A 344 -8.50 0.92 12.69
C LEU A 344 -9.82 1.70 12.70
N GLU A 345 -9.84 2.95 12.22
CA GLU A 345 -11.09 3.71 12.07
C GLU A 345 -12.04 3.07 11.05
N VAL A 346 -11.52 2.58 9.93
CA VAL A 346 -12.30 1.83 8.94
C VAL A 346 -12.93 0.58 9.58
N GLN A 347 -12.17 -0.18 10.36
CA GLN A 347 -12.67 -1.38 11.07
C GLN A 347 -13.75 -1.03 12.10
N ARG A 348 -13.66 0.13 12.77
CA ARG A 348 -14.68 0.60 13.73
C ARG A 348 -15.99 0.97 13.05
N ILE A 349 -15.93 1.56 11.86
CA ILE A 349 -17.08 2.02 11.10
C ILE A 349 -17.76 0.88 10.35
N ALA A 350 -16.97 -0.03 9.77
CA ALA A 350 -17.43 -1.08 8.90
C ALA A 350 -18.19 -2.18 9.65
N GLY A 351 -19.30 -2.64 9.08
CA GLY A 351 -19.89 -3.92 9.46
C GLY A 351 -19.13 -5.10 8.84
N PRO A 352 -19.41 -6.33 9.27
CA PRO A 352 -18.71 -7.52 8.75
C PRO A 352 -18.78 -7.68 7.22
N ARG A 353 -19.88 -7.20 6.59
CA ARG A 353 -20.10 -7.27 5.14
C ARG A 353 -19.47 -6.09 4.38
N ASP A 354 -19.20 -4.96 5.04
CA ASP A 354 -18.75 -3.71 4.42
C ASP A 354 -17.24 -3.50 4.56
N LEU A 355 -16.56 -4.29 5.41
CA LEU A 355 -15.16 -4.06 5.78
C LEU A 355 -14.22 -4.05 4.56
N ALA A 356 -14.34 -5.03 3.68
CA ALA A 356 -13.50 -5.11 2.48
C ALA A 356 -13.74 -3.92 1.54
N GLY A 357 -15.02 -3.60 1.29
CA GLY A 357 -15.40 -2.46 0.45
C GLY A 357 -14.93 -1.13 1.03
N LEU A 358 -15.15 -0.88 2.34
CA LEU A 358 -14.74 0.36 2.99
C LEU A 358 -13.21 0.51 3.04
N THR A 359 -12.49 -0.59 3.22
CA THR A 359 -11.03 -0.63 3.12
C THR A 359 -10.57 -0.27 1.70
N GLY A 360 -11.23 -0.79 0.67
CA GLY A 360 -10.99 -0.43 -0.72
C GLY A 360 -11.19 1.06 -0.99
N VAL A 361 -12.29 1.64 -0.50
CA VAL A 361 -12.56 3.09 -0.60
C VAL A 361 -11.48 3.91 0.12
N PHE A 362 -11.10 3.51 1.34
CA PHE A 362 -10.03 4.14 2.09
C PHE A 362 -8.71 4.18 1.30
N TYR A 363 -8.28 3.04 0.77
CA TYR A 363 -7.05 2.99 -0.03
C TYR A 363 -7.16 3.78 -1.34
N THR A 364 -8.31 3.77 -2.00
CA THR A 364 -8.53 4.58 -3.21
C THR A 364 -8.35 6.07 -2.92
N LEU A 365 -8.95 6.57 -1.82
CA LEU A 365 -8.75 7.95 -1.37
C LEU A 365 -7.30 8.21 -0.98
N ALA A 366 -6.65 7.28 -0.27
CA ALA A 366 -5.26 7.41 0.11
C ALA A 366 -4.34 7.51 -1.12
N TYR A 367 -4.53 6.64 -2.11
CA TYR A 367 -3.73 6.66 -3.34
C TYR A 367 -3.97 7.89 -4.21
N ALA A 368 -5.10 8.58 -4.10
CA ALA A 368 -5.28 9.89 -4.75
C ALA A 368 -4.20 10.90 -4.32
N GLY A 369 -3.62 10.73 -3.13
CA GLY A 369 -2.48 11.51 -2.68
C GLY A 369 -1.22 11.42 -3.55
N PHE A 370 -1.03 10.33 -4.30
CA PHE A 370 0.06 10.23 -5.28
C PHE A 370 -0.05 11.26 -6.43
N LEU A 371 -1.20 11.88 -6.60
CA LEU A 371 -1.38 12.96 -7.60
C LEU A 371 -0.82 14.30 -7.10
N THR A 372 -0.52 14.45 -5.82
CA THR A 372 0.00 15.71 -5.23
C THR A 372 1.24 16.25 -5.95
N PRO A 373 2.30 15.45 -6.25
CA PRO A 373 3.45 15.94 -6.99
C PRO A 373 3.12 16.46 -8.40
N ILE A 374 2.10 15.88 -9.07
CA ILE A 374 1.65 16.35 -10.39
C ILE A 374 1.07 17.76 -10.27
N VAL A 375 0.17 17.95 -9.29
CA VAL A 375 -0.45 19.26 -9.03
C VAL A 375 0.63 20.29 -8.71
N LEU A 376 1.59 19.95 -7.82
CA LEU A 376 2.70 20.84 -7.50
C LEU A 376 3.51 21.20 -8.75
N ALA A 377 3.92 20.21 -9.54
CA ALA A 377 4.70 20.44 -10.75
C ALA A 377 3.96 21.30 -11.77
N ALA A 378 2.64 21.14 -11.90
CA ALA A 378 1.83 21.93 -12.84
C ALA A 378 1.70 23.41 -12.45
N VAL A 379 1.67 23.71 -11.13
CA VAL A 379 1.46 25.09 -10.64
C VAL A 379 2.72 25.79 -10.12
N THR A 380 3.87 25.09 -10.11
CA THR A 380 5.15 25.62 -9.59
C THR A 380 5.59 26.89 -10.33
N SER A 381 5.31 27.01 -11.63
CA SER A 381 5.62 28.19 -12.42
C SER A 381 4.84 29.44 -11.97
N LEU A 382 3.69 29.26 -11.33
CA LEU A 382 2.83 30.36 -10.87
C LEU A 382 3.18 30.84 -9.46
N PHE A 383 3.50 29.90 -8.54
CA PHE A 383 3.58 30.22 -7.10
C PHE A 383 4.95 29.92 -6.47
N GLY A 384 5.85 29.29 -7.18
CA GLY A 384 7.14 28.85 -6.64
C GLY A 384 7.01 27.65 -5.66
N THR A 385 8.07 26.84 -5.59
CA THR A 385 8.06 25.57 -4.85
C THR A 385 7.87 25.77 -3.35
N THR A 386 8.59 26.73 -2.74
CA THR A 386 8.53 27.00 -1.29
C THR A 386 7.12 27.40 -0.85
N THR A 387 6.47 28.29 -1.60
CA THR A 387 5.09 28.73 -1.32
C THR A 387 4.11 27.58 -1.38
N LEU A 388 4.24 26.70 -2.38
CA LEU A 388 3.36 25.54 -2.54
C LEU A 388 3.55 24.52 -1.42
N LEU A 389 4.80 24.27 -0.99
CA LEU A 389 5.06 23.38 0.15
C LEU A 389 4.51 23.94 1.46
N LEU A 390 4.65 25.25 1.70
CA LEU A 390 4.03 25.90 2.86
C LEU A 390 2.50 25.88 2.79
N ALA A 391 1.91 26.03 1.60
CA ALA A 391 0.46 25.88 1.41
C ALA A 391 0.00 24.46 1.77
N LEU A 392 0.76 23.41 1.44
CA LEU A 392 0.47 22.04 1.87
C LEU A 392 0.59 21.88 3.40
N VAL A 393 1.57 22.52 4.06
CA VAL A 393 1.66 22.53 5.54
C VAL A 393 0.39 23.11 6.13
N VAL A 394 -0.05 24.29 5.66
CA VAL A 394 -1.27 24.93 6.13
C VAL A 394 -2.49 24.04 5.88
N LEU A 395 -2.61 23.45 4.70
CA LEU A 395 -3.71 22.54 4.36
C LEU A 395 -3.73 21.31 5.26
N ALA A 396 -2.56 20.72 5.57
CA ALA A 396 -2.47 19.58 6.51
C ALA A 396 -2.92 19.98 7.92
N LEU A 397 -2.55 21.18 8.39
CA LEU A 397 -2.97 21.70 9.68
C LEU A 397 -4.48 22.00 9.70
N LEU A 398 -5.06 22.54 8.63
CA LEU A 398 -6.51 22.74 8.49
C LEU A 398 -7.26 21.39 8.51
N CYS A 399 -6.74 20.37 7.84
CA CYS A 399 -7.28 19.02 7.92
C CYS A 399 -7.16 18.45 9.34
N ALA A 400 -6.05 18.67 10.04
CA ALA A 400 -5.88 18.26 11.44
C ALA A 400 -6.90 18.96 12.35
N ALA A 401 -7.12 20.27 12.17
CA ALA A 401 -8.14 21.03 12.90
C ALA A 401 -9.56 20.50 12.62
N SER A 402 -9.87 20.20 11.35
CA SER A 402 -11.17 19.59 10.97
C SER A 402 -11.39 18.24 11.65
N VAL A 403 -10.37 17.38 11.70
CA VAL A 403 -10.44 16.09 12.39
C VAL A 403 -10.54 16.28 13.90
N LEU A 404 -9.87 17.28 14.49
CA LEU A 404 -9.99 17.64 15.90
C LEU A 404 -11.43 18.08 16.26
N LEU A 405 -12.10 18.85 15.41
CA LEU A 405 -13.51 19.22 15.61
C LEU A 405 -14.45 18.01 15.61
N ALA A 406 -14.09 16.93 14.87
CA ALA A 406 -14.82 15.68 14.84
C ALA A 406 -14.26 14.61 15.79
N TYR A 407 -13.28 14.93 16.62
CA TYR A 407 -12.41 14.04 17.39
C TYR A 407 -13.12 12.90 18.13
N ARG A 408 -14.21 13.24 18.85
CA ARG A 408 -15.06 12.29 19.60
C ARG A 408 -16.49 12.16 19.04
N ARG A 409 -16.76 12.79 17.89
CA ARG A 409 -18.10 12.81 17.31
C ARG A 409 -18.33 11.60 16.43
N HIS A 410 -19.61 11.19 16.33
CA HIS A 410 -20.06 10.12 15.43
C HIS A 410 -19.39 8.76 15.67
N LEU A 411 -19.00 8.46 16.92
CA LEU A 411 -18.54 7.12 17.29
C LEU A 411 -19.66 6.10 17.04
N PRO A 412 -19.32 4.85 16.64
CA PRO A 412 -20.31 3.77 16.55
C PRO A 412 -20.97 3.54 17.91
N THR A 413 -22.31 3.55 17.97
CA THR A 413 -23.09 3.31 19.19
C THR A 413 -23.79 1.96 19.12
N GLY A 414 -24.10 1.35 20.28
CA GLY A 414 -24.86 0.11 20.40
C GLY A 414 -23.99 -1.14 20.46
N GLU A 415 -24.53 -2.29 20.05
CA GLU A 415 -23.88 -3.62 20.11
C GLU A 415 -22.49 -3.67 19.47
N ARG A 416 -22.20 -2.77 18.50
CA ARG A 416 -20.88 -2.63 17.89
C ARG A 416 -19.83 -2.04 18.83
N ALA A 417 -20.22 -1.19 19.78
CA ALA A 417 -19.30 -0.62 20.79
C ALA A 417 -18.87 -1.70 21.79
N ALA A 418 -19.77 -2.57 22.17
CA ALA A 418 -19.51 -3.67 23.09
C ALA A 418 -18.56 -4.73 22.50
N THR A 419 -18.71 -5.08 21.21
CA THR A 419 -17.82 -6.03 20.52
C THR A 419 -16.40 -5.49 20.29
N LEU A 420 -16.21 -4.16 20.34
CA LEU A 420 -14.91 -3.50 20.16
C LEU A 420 -14.22 -3.13 21.48
N GLY A 421 -14.79 -3.53 22.64
CA GLY A 421 -14.24 -3.19 23.96
C GLY A 421 -14.29 -1.70 24.29
N MET A 422 -15.18 -0.93 23.64
CA MET A 422 -15.37 0.50 23.91
C MET A 422 -16.17 0.68 25.22
N PRO A 423 -15.80 1.62 26.11
CA PRO A 423 -16.61 1.92 27.29
C PRO A 423 -17.99 2.39 26.82
N GLY A 424 -19.04 1.69 27.27
CA GLY A 424 -20.42 1.97 26.91
C GLY A 424 -20.78 3.41 27.26
N GLN A 425 -21.30 4.15 26.29
CA GLN A 425 -22.03 5.36 26.61
C GLN A 425 -23.29 4.94 27.41
N PRO A 426 -23.63 5.61 28.51
CA PRO A 426 -24.86 5.31 29.23
C PRO A 426 -26.03 5.44 28.26
N THR A 427 -26.72 4.34 28.07
CA THR A 427 -28.02 4.32 27.39
C THR A 427 -28.91 5.30 28.13
N GLY A 428 -29.25 6.41 27.47
CA GLY A 428 -30.14 7.40 28.00
C GLY A 428 -31.44 6.71 28.43
N ALA A 429 -31.57 6.48 29.72
CA ALA A 429 -32.76 5.97 30.33
C ALA A 429 -33.94 6.88 30.02
N ALA A 430 -34.98 6.25 29.60
CA ALA A 430 -36.31 6.77 29.40
C ALA A 430 -36.64 8.00 30.28
N ARG A 431 -36.88 9.11 29.62
CA ARG A 431 -37.74 10.12 30.23
C ARG A 431 -39.16 9.85 29.78
N ARG A 432 -39.95 9.44 30.74
CA ARG A 432 -41.41 9.55 30.68
C ARG A 432 -41.84 11.03 30.72
#